data_389ed210cfc66ffbd9f31b5f1b4f7512
#
_entry.id   389ed210cfc66ffbd9f31b5f1b4f7512
#
_cell.length_a   1.000
_cell.length_b   1.000
_cell.length_c   1.000
_cell.angle_alpha   90.00
_cell.angle_beta   90.00
_cell.angle_gamma   90.00
#
_symmetry.space_group_name_H-M   'P 1'
#
loop_
_entity.id
_entity.type
_entity.pdbx_description
1 polymer ?
#
loop_
_entity_poly.entity_id
_entity_poly.type
_entity_poly.pdbx_seq_one_letter_code
_entity_poly.pdbx_strand_id
1 'polypeptide(L)'
;YMMAAAMSYSTQLSPSSSFGMSAKLSYQHLVELGTGSEKGKGTSTDFGFDLGYMKKGWLTPRLDMGVTMTNIGPKVSFIDPDQADPQPTNLTFGLAYKAFENDQNTFTIVYDVDKLLVSSYPDMDWDGDGLIGGFDKNGKESLKNNDYNKNGKMEIAHKDPLYKAIFTSWVDDLSL
;
A
#
# COMPACT_ATOMS: atom_id res chain seq x y z
N TYR A 1 19.43 -0.19 11.97
CA TYR A 1 19.15 1.25 11.83
C TYR A 1 18.41 1.50 10.53
N MET A 2 17.69 2.62 10.48
CA MET A 2 16.92 3.03 9.32
C MET A 2 17.22 4.50 9.03
N MET A 3 17.28 4.85 7.75
CA MET A 3 17.44 6.22 7.28
C MET A 3 16.47 6.47 6.13
N ALA A 4 15.93 7.68 6.05
CA ALA A 4 15.10 8.08 4.94
C ALA A 4 15.40 9.53 4.54
N ALA A 5 15.36 9.80 3.26
CA ALA A 5 15.43 11.13 2.68
C ALA A 5 14.23 11.35 1.77
N ALA A 6 13.64 12.53 1.81
CA ALA A 6 12.52 12.88 0.96
C ALA A 6 12.72 14.27 0.34
N MET A 7 12.29 14.41 -0.90
CA MET A 7 12.20 15.68 -1.61
C MET A 7 10.74 15.89 -2.04
N SER A 8 10.18 17.05 -1.71
CA SER A 8 8.79 17.35 -1.99
C SER A 8 8.66 18.60 -2.83
N TYR A 9 7.69 18.59 -3.73
CA TYR A 9 7.27 19.72 -4.53
C TYR A 9 5.77 19.91 -4.38
N SER A 10 5.33 21.17 -4.27
CA SER A 10 3.90 21.48 -4.26
C SER A 10 3.61 22.72 -5.07
N THR A 11 2.44 22.76 -5.66
CA THR A 11 1.97 23.91 -6.45
C THR A 11 0.48 24.15 -6.19
N GLN A 12 0.12 25.41 -6.26
CA GLN A 12 -1.28 25.84 -6.22
C GLN A 12 -1.84 25.81 -7.64
N LEU A 13 -2.85 24.98 -7.88
CA LEU A 13 -3.51 24.84 -9.18
C LEU A 13 -4.60 25.92 -9.38
N SER A 14 -5.22 26.34 -8.27
CA SER A 14 -6.22 27.41 -8.26
C SER A 14 -6.26 28.05 -6.86
N PRO A 15 -6.97 29.18 -6.65
CA PRO A 15 -7.10 29.77 -5.31
C PRO A 15 -7.62 28.81 -4.23
N SER A 16 -8.28 27.73 -4.63
CA SER A 16 -8.89 26.75 -3.71
C SER A 16 -8.37 25.32 -3.89
N SER A 17 -7.40 25.07 -4.78
CA SER A 17 -6.85 23.73 -4.97
C SER A 17 -5.34 23.73 -5.08
N SER A 18 -4.73 22.69 -4.52
CA SER A 18 -3.29 22.48 -4.50
C SER A 18 -2.97 21.03 -4.81
N PHE A 19 -1.82 20.83 -5.45
CA PHE A 19 -1.25 19.52 -5.73
C PHE A 19 0.14 19.43 -5.13
N GLY A 20 0.50 18.29 -4.59
CA GLY A 20 1.83 18.00 -4.07
C GLY A 20 2.30 16.62 -4.48
N MET A 21 3.62 16.49 -4.59
CA MET A 21 4.28 15.20 -4.82
C MET A 21 5.56 15.13 -3.99
N SER A 22 5.93 13.93 -3.57
CA SER A 22 7.17 13.66 -2.87
C SER A 22 7.86 12.44 -3.49
N ALA A 23 9.19 12.50 -3.58
CA ALA A 23 10.03 11.34 -3.85
C ALA A 23 10.76 10.98 -2.57
N LYS A 24 10.77 9.71 -2.20
CA LYS A 24 11.38 9.18 -0.98
C LYS A 24 12.42 8.13 -1.33
N LEU A 25 13.54 8.15 -0.62
CA LEU A 25 14.54 7.09 -0.61
C LEU A 25 14.69 6.61 0.83
N SER A 26 14.55 5.33 1.06
CA SER A 26 14.75 4.71 2.37
C SER A 26 15.84 3.65 2.30
N TYR A 27 16.65 3.60 3.34
CA TYR A 27 17.62 2.57 3.60
C TYR A 27 17.31 1.91 4.94
N GLN A 28 17.19 0.61 4.94
CA GLN A 28 16.91 -0.18 6.14
C GLN A 28 17.97 -1.24 6.32
N HIS A 29 18.52 -1.32 7.53
CA HIS A 29 19.43 -2.38 7.96
C HIS A 29 18.82 -3.05 9.20
N LEU A 30 18.31 -4.26 9.03
CA LEU A 30 17.60 -4.99 10.09
C LEU A 30 18.58 -5.81 10.94
N VAL A 31 19.06 -6.92 10.44
CA VAL A 31 19.94 -7.84 11.18
C VAL A 31 20.88 -8.57 10.22
N GLU A 32 22.04 -8.97 10.72
CA GLU A 32 23.00 -9.83 10.01
C GLU A 32 22.86 -11.31 10.42
N LEU A 33 21.64 -11.79 10.65
CA LEU A 33 21.39 -13.15 11.12
C LEU A 33 20.48 -13.89 10.15
N GLY A 34 20.86 -15.11 9.84
CA GLY A 34 20.06 -16.05 9.07
C GLY A 34 20.63 -17.45 9.23
N THR A 35 19.82 -18.48 9.01
CA THR A 35 20.22 -19.88 9.02
C THR A 35 19.95 -20.53 7.67
N GLY A 36 20.85 -21.40 7.21
CA GLY A 36 20.66 -22.10 5.92
C GLY A 36 20.85 -21.21 4.70
N SER A 37 19.92 -21.30 3.74
CA SER A 37 19.93 -20.53 2.48
C SER A 37 19.58 -19.04 2.67
N GLU A 38 18.99 -18.67 3.78
CA GLU A 38 18.61 -17.29 4.12
C GLU A 38 19.71 -16.54 4.92
N LYS A 39 20.94 -17.01 4.81
CA LYS A 39 22.07 -16.39 5.50
C LYS A 39 22.52 -15.14 4.74
N GLY A 40 22.23 -13.96 5.28
CA GLY A 40 22.61 -12.71 4.62
C GLY A 40 22.46 -11.48 5.51
N LYS A 41 22.80 -10.33 4.93
CA LYS A 41 22.54 -9.03 5.55
C LYS A 41 21.13 -8.61 5.17
N GLY A 42 20.25 -8.52 6.15
CA GLY A 42 18.91 -7.98 5.95
C GLY A 42 18.96 -6.47 5.70
N THR A 43 19.31 -6.06 4.48
CA THR A 43 19.36 -4.66 4.07
C THR A 43 18.43 -4.43 2.89
N SER A 44 17.71 -3.31 2.91
CA SER A 44 16.93 -2.85 1.77
C SER A 44 17.23 -1.39 1.46
N THR A 45 17.20 -1.06 0.17
CA THR A 45 17.25 0.32 -0.34
C THR A 45 16.08 0.50 -1.28
N ASP A 46 15.13 1.31 -0.87
CA ASP A 46 13.85 1.43 -1.53
C ASP A 46 13.56 2.87 -1.90
N PHE A 47 12.85 3.06 -3.00
CA PHE A 47 12.33 4.37 -3.37
C PHE A 47 10.82 4.33 -3.53
N GLY A 48 10.18 5.45 -3.25
CA GLY A 48 8.74 5.58 -3.40
C GLY A 48 8.32 7.01 -3.69
N PHE A 49 7.11 7.14 -4.15
CA PHE A 49 6.49 8.43 -4.45
C PHE A 49 5.21 8.58 -3.63
N ASP A 50 4.92 9.83 -3.28
CA ASP A 50 3.62 10.22 -2.73
C ASP A 50 3.01 11.29 -3.62
N LEU A 51 1.70 11.23 -3.77
CA LEU A 51 0.90 12.23 -4.46
C LEU A 51 -0.18 12.72 -3.52
N GLY A 52 -0.48 14.02 -3.59
CA GLY A 52 -1.51 14.64 -2.78
C GLY A 52 -2.27 15.71 -3.54
N TYR A 53 -3.57 15.75 -3.34
CA TYR A 53 -4.43 16.81 -3.85
C TYR A 53 -5.32 17.31 -2.72
N MET A 54 -5.47 18.63 -2.64
CA MET A 54 -6.35 19.28 -1.68
C MET A 54 -7.27 20.27 -2.38
N LYS A 55 -8.53 20.28 -2.00
CA LYS A 55 -9.56 21.22 -2.45
C LYS A 55 -10.22 21.87 -1.26
N LYS A 56 -10.06 23.19 -1.11
CA LYS A 56 -10.80 24.00 -0.14
C LYS A 56 -12.18 24.34 -0.71
N GLY A 57 -13.20 24.30 0.13
CA GLY A 57 -14.56 24.62 -0.27
C GLY A 57 -15.09 23.70 -1.38
N TRP A 58 -15.00 22.36 -1.19
CA TRP A 58 -15.35 21.38 -2.23
C TRP A 58 -16.82 21.43 -2.64
N LEU A 59 -17.76 21.10 -1.75
CA LEU A 59 -19.21 21.16 -1.99
C LEU A 59 -19.84 22.40 -1.36
N THR A 60 -19.25 22.87 -0.27
CA THR A 60 -19.64 24.09 0.43
C THR A 60 -18.37 24.85 0.85
N PRO A 61 -18.44 26.17 1.06
CA PRO A 61 -17.27 26.96 1.51
C PRO A 61 -16.66 26.47 2.84
N ARG A 62 -17.38 25.66 3.59
CA ARG A 62 -16.96 25.13 4.90
C ARG A 62 -16.41 23.71 4.84
N LEU A 63 -16.45 23.04 3.67
CA LEU A 63 -16.01 21.66 3.52
C LEU A 63 -14.74 21.61 2.66
N ASP A 64 -13.62 21.25 3.26
CA ASP A 64 -12.38 20.97 2.57
C ASP A 64 -12.25 19.47 2.32
N MET A 65 -11.63 19.09 1.20
CA MET A 65 -11.38 17.71 0.79
C MET A 65 -9.90 17.51 0.49
N GLY A 66 -9.36 16.38 0.91
CA GLY A 66 -8.01 15.92 0.59
C GLY A 66 -8.00 14.51 0.04
N VAL A 67 -7.12 14.23 -0.90
CA VAL A 67 -6.82 12.87 -1.37
C VAL A 67 -5.31 12.70 -1.41
N THR A 68 -4.81 11.62 -0.84
CA THR A 68 -3.39 11.26 -0.94
C THR A 68 -3.24 9.81 -1.36
N MET A 69 -2.21 9.56 -2.19
CA MET A 69 -1.73 8.22 -2.47
C MET A 69 -0.25 8.18 -2.07
N THR A 70 0.08 7.32 -1.14
CA THR A 70 1.42 7.24 -0.55
C THR A 70 2.09 5.89 -0.81
N ASN A 71 3.42 5.87 -0.72
CA ASN A 71 4.24 4.67 -0.90
C ASN A 71 4.06 3.98 -2.26
N ILE A 72 3.93 4.77 -3.33
CA ILE A 72 3.91 4.25 -4.70
C ILE A 72 5.33 3.89 -5.09
N GLY A 73 5.63 2.60 -5.22
CA GLY A 73 7.00 2.16 -5.53
C GLY A 73 7.08 0.68 -5.90
N PRO A 74 8.28 0.20 -6.23
CA PRO A 74 8.53 -1.21 -6.51
C PRO A 74 8.40 -2.06 -5.24
N LYS A 75 8.45 -3.37 -5.40
CA LYS A 75 8.54 -4.30 -4.28
C LYS A 75 9.83 -4.11 -3.50
N VAL A 76 9.77 -4.35 -2.20
CA VAL A 76 10.88 -4.26 -1.24
C VAL A 76 11.40 -5.67 -0.95
N SER A 77 12.70 -5.88 -1.07
CA SER A 77 13.35 -7.13 -0.69
C SER A 77 14.50 -6.83 0.26
N PHE A 78 14.69 -7.69 1.26
CA PHE A 78 15.77 -7.57 2.24
C PHE A 78 16.91 -8.56 1.98
N ILE A 79 16.61 -9.81 1.70
CA ILE A 79 17.58 -10.88 1.52
C ILE A 79 17.39 -11.54 0.15
N ASP A 80 16.17 -11.97 -0.15
CA ASP A 80 15.84 -12.72 -1.35
C ASP A 80 14.90 -11.89 -2.24
N PRO A 81 15.31 -11.55 -3.48
CA PRO A 81 14.45 -10.85 -4.43
C PRO A 81 13.16 -11.61 -4.79
N ASP A 82 13.16 -12.94 -4.70
CA ASP A 82 11.99 -13.76 -5.00
C ASP A 82 10.91 -13.65 -3.91
N GLN A 83 11.32 -13.24 -2.70
CA GLN A 83 10.45 -12.96 -1.55
C GLN A 83 10.16 -11.45 -1.37
N ALA A 84 10.24 -10.67 -2.44
CA ALA A 84 10.02 -9.23 -2.37
C ALA A 84 8.54 -8.90 -2.11
N ASP A 85 8.29 -8.16 -1.02
CA ASP A 85 6.97 -7.68 -0.63
C ASP A 85 6.62 -6.37 -1.33
N PRO A 86 5.35 -6.16 -1.68
CA PRO A 86 4.90 -4.88 -2.22
C PRO A 86 5.02 -3.77 -1.16
N GLN A 87 5.36 -2.57 -1.59
CA GLN A 87 5.28 -1.42 -0.70
C GLN A 87 3.83 -1.20 -0.24
N PRO A 88 3.61 -0.75 1.00
CA PRO A 88 2.26 -0.50 1.54
C PRO A 88 1.67 0.77 0.90
N THR A 89 1.33 0.68 -0.40
CA THR A 89 0.68 1.77 -1.12
C THR A 89 -0.68 2.02 -0.50
N ASN A 90 -0.91 3.23 -0.01
CA ASN A 90 -2.14 3.61 0.67
C ASN A 90 -2.83 4.76 -0.04
N LEU A 91 -4.15 4.67 -0.17
CA LEU A 91 -5.03 5.73 -0.62
C LEU A 91 -5.81 6.27 0.58
N THR A 92 -5.66 7.56 0.86
CA THR A 92 -6.41 8.25 1.90
C THR A 92 -7.35 9.25 1.24
N PHE A 93 -8.61 9.25 1.66
CA PHE A 93 -9.59 10.28 1.33
C PHE A 93 -10.02 10.96 2.62
N GLY A 94 -9.83 12.28 2.70
CA GLY A 94 -10.11 13.08 3.88
C GLY A 94 -11.11 14.20 3.62
N LEU A 95 -11.95 14.46 4.62
CA LEU A 95 -12.87 15.58 4.67
C LEU A 95 -12.69 16.37 5.96
N ALA A 96 -12.70 17.68 5.87
CA ALA A 96 -12.65 18.58 7.02
C ALA A 96 -13.81 19.60 6.93
N TYR A 97 -14.77 19.48 7.83
CA TYR A 97 -15.93 20.37 7.87
C TYR A 97 -15.85 21.35 9.03
N LYS A 98 -15.78 22.64 8.73
CA LYS A 98 -15.86 23.72 9.70
C LYS A 98 -17.30 23.91 10.16
N ALA A 99 -17.64 23.20 11.25
CA ALA A 99 -19.00 23.24 11.79
C ALA A 99 -19.32 24.60 12.44
N PHE A 100 -18.31 25.20 13.09
CA PHE A 100 -18.43 26.46 13.77
C PHE A 100 -17.13 27.26 13.68
N GLU A 101 -17.21 28.55 13.41
CA GLU A 101 -16.08 29.50 13.37
C GLU A 101 -16.56 30.89 13.78
N ASN A 102 -15.88 31.45 14.79
CA ASN A 102 -16.03 32.84 15.20
C ASN A 102 -14.64 33.44 15.49
N ASP A 103 -14.58 34.70 15.91
CA ASP A 103 -13.31 35.43 16.11
C ASP A 103 -12.36 34.77 17.13
N GLN A 104 -12.87 33.90 18.00
CA GLN A 104 -12.12 33.32 19.12
C GLN A 104 -12.02 31.79 19.03
N ASN A 105 -12.93 31.10 18.33
CA ASN A 105 -13.02 29.65 18.34
C ASN A 105 -13.37 29.09 16.96
N THR A 106 -12.74 27.97 16.62
CA THR A 106 -13.07 27.18 15.45
C THR A 106 -13.31 25.73 15.86
N PHE A 107 -14.44 25.14 15.46
CA PHE A 107 -14.71 23.72 15.61
C PHE A 107 -14.79 23.06 14.24
N THR A 108 -13.85 22.14 14.00
CA THR A 108 -13.75 21.39 12.74
C THR A 108 -13.94 19.91 13.02
N ILE A 109 -14.82 19.28 12.26
CA ILE A 109 -15.00 17.82 12.22
C ILE A 109 -14.15 17.29 11.07
N VAL A 110 -13.28 16.31 11.36
CA VAL A 110 -12.43 15.65 10.38
C VAL A 110 -12.85 14.20 10.26
N TYR A 111 -12.90 13.71 9.03
CA TYR A 111 -13.18 12.32 8.70
C TYR A 111 -12.23 11.84 7.62
N ASP A 112 -11.51 10.76 7.89
CA ASP A 112 -10.57 10.16 6.95
C ASP A 112 -10.93 8.70 6.72
N VAL A 113 -10.74 8.25 5.47
CA VAL A 113 -10.83 6.85 5.06
C VAL A 113 -9.51 6.47 4.44
N ASP A 114 -8.88 5.46 5.01
CA ASP A 114 -7.64 4.87 4.52
C ASP A 114 -7.91 3.53 3.88
N LYS A 115 -7.31 3.30 2.71
CA LYS A 115 -7.37 2.04 1.99
C LYS A 115 -5.97 1.61 1.55
N LEU A 116 -5.53 0.47 2.05
CA LEU A 116 -4.34 -0.19 1.56
C LEU A 116 -4.63 -0.79 0.17
N LEU A 117 -3.85 -0.37 -0.84
CA LEU A 117 -4.04 -0.78 -2.24
C LEU A 117 -3.18 -1.98 -2.65
N VAL A 118 -2.61 -2.68 -1.69
CA VAL A 118 -1.74 -3.82 -1.95
C VAL A 118 -2.57 -5.09 -2.02
N SER A 119 -2.63 -5.71 -3.19
CA SER A 119 -3.24 -7.03 -3.40
C SER A 119 -2.23 -8.06 -3.89
N SER A 120 -0.94 -7.85 -3.63
CA SER A 120 0.12 -8.78 -4.02
C SER A 120 0.66 -9.48 -2.78
N TYR A 121 0.32 -10.73 -2.63
CA TYR A 121 0.92 -11.61 -1.64
C TYR A 121 2.18 -12.28 -2.24
N PRO A 122 3.22 -12.56 -1.44
CA PRO A 122 4.35 -13.35 -1.90
C PRO A 122 3.86 -14.75 -2.30
N ASP A 123 4.53 -15.35 -3.28
CA ASP A 123 4.32 -16.75 -3.62
C ASP A 123 4.79 -17.59 -2.42
N MET A 124 3.88 -18.09 -1.62
CA MET A 124 4.15 -18.89 -0.42
C MET A 124 3.59 -20.29 -0.59
N ASP A 125 4.15 -21.23 0.15
CA ASP A 125 3.56 -22.54 0.36
C ASP A 125 2.44 -22.41 1.41
N TRP A 126 1.22 -22.16 0.95
CA TRP A 126 0.06 -21.89 1.82
C TRP A 126 -0.55 -23.12 2.45
N ASP A 127 -0.36 -24.30 1.84
CA ASP A 127 -0.94 -25.55 2.31
C ASP A 127 0.09 -26.53 2.95
N GLY A 128 1.38 -26.15 2.93
CA GLY A 128 2.46 -26.91 3.53
C GLY A 128 2.84 -28.18 2.76
N ASP A 129 2.56 -28.24 1.45
CA ASP A 129 2.88 -29.37 0.60
C ASP A 129 4.32 -29.34 0.05
N GLY A 130 5.07 -28.29 0.33
CA GLY A 130 6.43 -28.06 -0.13
C GLY A 130 6.53 -27.44 -1.53
N LEU A 131 5.42 -26.97 -2.11
CA LEU A 131 5.36 -26.31 -3.40
C LEU A 131 4.84 -24.89 -3.24
N ILE A 132 5.48 -23.95 -3.94
CA ILE A 132 5.08 -22.53 -3.90
C ILE A 132 3.87 -22.30 -4.81
N GLY A 133 2.88 -21.55 -4.33
CA GLY A 133 1.82 -21.00 -5.18
C GLY A 133 0.67 -21.94 -5.52
N GLY A 134 0.48 -23.04 -4.82
CA GLY A 134 -0.69 -23.91 -4.98
C GLY A 134 -0.73 -24.73 -6.27
N PHE A 135 0.44 -25.03 -6.83
CA PHE A 135 0.59 -25.95 -7.97
C PHE A 135 0.90 -27.36 -7.47
N ASP A 136 0.33 -28.37 -8.10
CA ASP A 136 0.70 -29.76 -7.85
C ASP A 136 2.10 -30.08 -8.45
N LYS A 137 2.63 -31.28 -8.10
CA LYS A 137 3.95 -31.75 -8.61
C LYS A 137 4.09 -31.81 -10.12
N ASN A 138 2.99 -31.68 -10.86
CA ASN A 138 2.95 -31.66 -12.32
C ASN A 138 2.77 -30.24 -12.87
N GLY A 139 2.84 -29.20 -12.02
CA GLY A 139 2.64 -27.81 -12.37
C GLY A 139 1.20 -27.46 -12.75
N LYS A 140 0.22 -28.22 -12.24
CA LYS A 140 -1.20 -27.98 -12.50
C LYS A 140 -1.84 -27.40 -11.25
N GLU A 141 -2.52 -26.27 -11.42
CA GLU A 141 -3.36 -25.69 -10.37
C GLU A 141 -4.49 -26.66 -9.98
N SER A 142 -4.70 -26.84 -8.69
CA SER A 142 -5.81 -27.63 -8.17
C SER A 142 -6.54 -26.89 -7.05
N LEU A 143 -7.85 -27.06 -6.99
CA LEU A 143 -8.66 -26.50 -5.92
C LEU A 143 -8.19 -26.99 -4.54
N LYS A 144 -7.73 -28.24 -4.48
CA LYS A 144 -7.24 -28.85 -3.23
C LYS A 144 -6.03 -28.11 -2.63
N ASN A 145 -5.15 -27.58 -3.49
CA ASN A 145 -3.91 -26.93 -3.09
C ASN A 145 -4.05 -25.40 -3.00
N ASN A 146 -5.15 -24.84 -3.54
CA ASN A 146 -5.39 -23.40 -3.64
C ASN A 146 -6.59 -22.91 -2.82
N ASP A 147 -7.26 -23.77 -2.11
CA ASP A 147 -8.40 -23.43 -1.22
C ASP A 147 -8.00 -23.64 0.24
N TYR A 148 -7.11 -22.77 0.71
CA TYR A 148 -6.57 -22.92 2.06
C TYR A 148 -7.61 -22.58 3.14
N ASN A 149 -8.52 -21.65 2.88
CA ASN A 149 -9.61 -21.29 3.79
C ASN A 149 -10.86 -22.19 3.64
N LYS A 150 -10.84 -23.10 2.67
CA LYS A 150 -11.89 -24.09 2.38
C LYS A 150 -13.25 -23.49 2.03
N ASN A 151 -13.24 -22.36 1.33
CA ASN A 151 -14.46 -21.69 0.86
C ASN A 151 -14.96 -22.20 -0.51
N GLY A 152 -14.25 -23.14 -1.14
CA GLY A 152 -14.57 -23.69 -2.45
C GLY A 152 -14.09 -22.84 -3.63
N LYS A 153 -13.27 -21.82 -3.39
CA LYS A 153 -12.67 -20.98 -4.41
C LYS A 153 -11.16 -21.15 -4.41
N MET A 154 -10.55 -21.04 -5.59
CA MET A 154 -9.09 -21.05 -5.69
C MET A 154 -8.52 -19.72 -5.20
N GLU A 155 -7.63 -19.78 -4.22
CA GLU A 155 -6.88 -18.67 -3.68
C GLU A 155 -5.52 -18.61 -4.37
N ILE A 156 -5.47 -17.94 -5.50
CA ILE A 156 -4.24 -17.76 -6.26
C ILE A 156 -3.50 -16.56 -5.66
N ALA A 157 -2.20 -16.73 -5.38
CA ALA A 157 -1.34 -15.61 -5.01
C ALA A 157 -1.34 -14.57 -6.12
N HIS A 158 -1.99 -13.44 -5.89
CA HIS A 158 -2.16 -12.40 -6.90
C HIS A 158 -0.93 -11.51 -6.98
N LYS A 159 -0.27 -11.49 -8.13
CA LYS A 159 0.68 -10.43 -8.50
C LYS A 159 -0.03 -9.37 -9.34
N ASP A 160 -0.98 -8.68 -8.76
CA ASP A 160 -1.64 -7.61 -9.48
C ASP A 160 -0.73 -6.38 -9.61
N PRO A 161 -0.53 -5.84 -10.81
CA PRO A 161 0.14 -4.56 -10.98
C PRO A 161 -0.66 -3.45 -10.31
N LEU A 162 0.01 -2.36 -9.86
CA LEU A 162 -0.59 -1.28 -9.07
C LEU A 162 -1.92 -0.77 -9.65
N TYR A 163 -1.99 -0.55 -10.97
CA TYR A 163 -3.21 -0.06 -11.62
C TYR A 163 -4.39 -1.02 -11.51
N LYS A 164 -4.14 -2.33 -11.41
CA LYS A 164 -5.17 -3.35 -11.19
C LYS A 164 -5.51 -3.44 -9.70
N ALA A 165 -4.51 -3.41 -8.82
CA ALA A 165 -4.66 -3.44 -7.37
C ALA A 165 -5.55 -2.30 -6.83
N ILE A 166 -5.53 -1.13 -7.46
CA ILE A 166 -6.42 -0.01 -7.13
C ILE A 166 -7.91 -0.42 -7.15
N PHE A 167 -8.27 -1.35 -8.05
CA PHE A 167 -9.66 -1.81 -8.19
C PHE A 167 -9.89 -3.15 -7.49
N THR A 168 -8.98 -4.12 -7.64
CA THR A 168 -9.16 -5.48 -7.10
C THR A 168 -9.07 -5.52 -5.59
N SER A 169 -8.22 -4.70 -4.96
CA SER A 169 -8.10 -4.64 -3.50
C SER A 169 -9.41 -4.26 -2.77
N TRP A 170 -10.37 -3.66 -3.45
CA TRP A 170 -11.69 -3.39 -2.87
C TRP A 170 -12.61 -4.60 -2.88
N VAL A 171 -12.39 -5.51 -3.83
CA VAL A 171 -13.20 -6.74 -3.96
C VAL A 171 -12.68 -7.82 -3.02
N ASP A 172 -11.36 -7.91 -2.87
CA ASP A 172 -10.71 -8.91 -2.01
C ASP A 172 -11.11 -8.74 -0.53
N ASP A 173 -11.23 -7.49 -0.05
CA ASP A 173 -11.68 -7.21 1.31
C ASP A 173 -13.17 -7.56 1.55
N LEU A 174 -13.99 -7.60 0.51
CA LEU A 174 -15.41 -7.94 0.61
C LEU A 174 -15.68 -9.45 0.50
N SER A 175 -14.66 -10.23 0.17
CA SER A 175 -14.75 -11.68 -0.04
C SER A 175 -14.29 -12.52 1.16
N LEU A 176 -13.89 -11.87 2.27
CA LEU A 176 -13.48 -12.52 3.53
C LEU A 176 -14.69 -13.00 4.35
#